data_40af34a43c3903f40a6aa23449c39b09
#
_entry.id   40af34a43c3903f40a6aa23449c39b09
#
_cell.length_a   1.000
_cell.length_b   1.000
_cell.length_c   1.000
_cell.angle_alpha   90.00
_cell.angle_beta   90.00
_cell.angle_gamma   90.00
#
_symmetry.space_group_name_H-M   'P 1'
#
loop_
_entity.id
_entity.type
_entity.pdbx_description
1 polymer ?
#
loop_
_entity_poly.entity_id
_entity_poly.type
_entity_poly.pdbx_seq_one_letter_code
_entity_poly.pdbx_strand_id
1 'polypeptide(L)'
;MTNLKDMNMLPENQWVDVCNLDDITPNTGVGALVEGQSVALFRVGHEKRIYALSNKDPFSQANVMCRGIIGDIQGERVIASPIYKQHFSLATGRCLEDKDQKLLVFPTKIESGRVWVGTVPQKTYITNNGISQDKLKLVLIGNGLAGMRCLEDLLDMAPERYEVTVIG
;
A
#
# COMPACT_ATOMS: atom_id res chain seq x y z
N MET A 1 33.98 -10.29 20.84
CA MET A 1 33.69 -10.70 19.44
C MET A 1 32.17 -10.67 19.25
N THR A 2 31.66 -9.56 18.79
CA THR A 2 30.22 -9.35 18.56
C THR A 2 29.87 -9.99 17.23
N ASN A 3 28.92 -10.93 17.27
CA ASN A 3 28.60 -11.78 16.15
C ASN A 3 27.83 -10.96 15.10
N LEU A 4 28.35 -10.89 13.88
CA LEU A 4 27.78 -10.18 12.70
C LEU A 4 26.43 -10.74 12.23
N LYS A 5 25.86 -11.73 12.92
CA LYS A 5 24.55 -12.33 12.60
C LYS A 5 23.34 -11.56 13.15
N ASP A 6 23.55 -10.63 14.10
CA ASP A 6 22.44 -9.92 14.76
C ASP A 6 22.06 -8.59 14.09
N MET A 7 22.68 -8.22 12.99
CA MET A 7 22.51 -6.90 12.36
C MET A 7 21.48 -6.84 11.21
N ASN A 8 20.74 -7.90 10.91
CA ASN A 8 19.85 -7.88 9.74
C ASN A 8 18.49 -8.58 9.94
N MET A 9 17.98 -8.66 11.16
CA MET A 9 16.60 -9.05 11.37
C MET A 9 15.73 -7.80 11.29
N LEU A 10 15.15 -7.56 10.11
CA LEU A 10 13.97 -6.70 10.03
C LEU A 10 12.92 -7.28 11.00
N PRO A 11 12.26 -6.45 11.82
CA PRO A 11 11.24 -6.94 12.72
C PRO A 11 10.21 -7.75 11.91
N GLU A 12 10.02 -9.02 12.28
CA GLU A 12 8.98 -9.85 11.68
C GLU A 12 7.64 -9.17 11.88
N ASN A 13 6.85 -9.10 10.81
CA ASN A 13 5.52 -8.53 10.88
C ASN A 13 4.64 -9.39 11.78
N GLN A 14 4.31 -8.88 12.95
CA GLN A 14 3.27 -9.47 13.77
C GLN A 14 1.92 -9.03 13.20
N TRP A 15 0.93 -9.94 13.21
CA TRP A 15 -0.39 -9.68 12.66
C TRP A 15 -1.41 -9.54 13.78
N VAL A 16 -2.15 -8.44 13.76
CA VAL A 16 -3.25 -8.16 14.69
C VAL A 16 -4.57 -8.37 13.98
N ASP A 17 -5.43 -9.20 14.55
CA ASP A 17 -6.82 -9.37 14.12
C ASP A 17 -7.64 -8.18 14.59
N VAL A 18 -8.18 -7.41 13.64
CA VAL A 18 -8.80 -6.10 13.94
C VAL A 18 -10.33 -6.18 13.95
N CYS A 19 -10.95 -6.71 12.90
CA CYS A 19 -12.42 -6.73 12.76
C CYS A 19 -12.87 -7.74 11.69
N ASN A 20 -14.19 -7.94 11.54
CA ASN A 20 -14.71 -8.60 10.35
C ASN A 20 -14.63 -7.68 9.14
N LEU A 21 -14.48 -8.26 7.93
CA LEU A 21 -14.51 -7.49 6.69
C LEU A 21 -15.82 -6.70 6.52
N ASP A 22 -16.93 -7.28 6.97
CA ASP A 22 -18.25 -6.67 6.84
C ASP A 22 -18.52 -5.54 7.84
N ASP A 23 -17.68 -5.38 8.86
CA ASP A 23 -17.69 -4.24 9.77
C ASP A 23 -17.19 -2.96 9.07
N ILE A 24 -16.51 -3.09 7.90
CA ILE A 24 -16.05 -1.97 7.10
C ILE A 24 -16.98 -1.81 5.89
N THR A 25 -17.86 -0.83 5.94
CA THR A 25 -18.76 -0.52 4.82
C THR A 25 -17.94 -0.14 3.59
N PRO A 26 -18.29 -0.63 2.38
CA PRO A 26 -17.61 -0.22 1.13
C PRO A 26 -17.58 1.31 0.96
N ASN A 27 -16.43 1.81 0.49
CA ASN A 27 -16.14 3.24 0.29
C ASN A 27 -16.14 4.08 1.57
N THR A 28 -15.88 3.44 2.70
CA THR A 28 -15.72 4.14 3.99
C THR A 28 -14.40 3.74 4.66
N GLY A 29 -14.08 4.50 5.71
CA GLY A 29 -12.95 4.22 6.59
C GLY A 29 -13.40 3.96 8.03
N VAL A 30 -12.66 3.11 8.71
CA VAL A 30 -12.80 2.87 10.16
C VAL A 30 -11.45 3.05 10.85
N GLY A 31 -11.47 3.56 12.08
CA GLY A 31 -10.28 3.68 12.92
C GLY A 31 -10.06 2.42 13.75
N ALA A 32 -8.82 1.97 13.84
CA ALA A 32 -8.41 0.84 14.67
C ALA A 32 -7.18 1.20 15.49
N LEU A 33 -6.96 0.45 16.58
CA LEU A 33 -5.73 0.53 17.36
C LEU A 33 -4.93 -0.76 17.16
N VAL A 34 -3.75 -0.63 16.56
CA VAL A 34 -2.84 -1.74 16.28
C VAL A 34 -1.56 -1.51 17.05
N GLU A 35 -1.31 -2.32 18.10
CA GLU A 35 -0.13 -2.17 18.98
C GLU A 35 0.09 -0.71 19.44
N GLY A 36 -0.97 -0.04 19.88
CA GLY A 36 -0.93 1.35 20.33
C GLY A 36 -0.86 2.40 19.21
N GLN A 37 -0.77 2.00 17.95
CA GLN A 37 -0.79 2.90 16.80
C GLN A 37 -2.22 3.09 16.27
N SER A 38 -2.65 4.33 16.08
CA SER A 38 -3.93 4.63 15.46
C SER A 38 -3.83 4.44 13.94
N VAL A 39 -4.56 3.47 13.42
CA VAL A 39 -4.58 3.07 12.00
C VAL A 39 -5.96 3.30 11.41
N ALA A 40 -6.02 3.85 10.20
CA ALA A 40 -7.24 3.99 9.41
C ALA A 40 -7.31 2.86 8.39
N LEU A 41 -8.41 2.11 8.39
CA LEU A 41 -8.68 1.03 7.45
C LEU A 41 -9.72 1.51 6.44
N PHE A 42 -9.47 1.27 5.15
CA PHE A 42 -10.35 1.68 4.06
C PHE A 42 -10.72 0.49 3.18
N ARG A 43 -12.01 0.30 2.94
CA ARG A 43 -12.54 -0.65 1.96
C ARG A 43 -12.96 0.11 0.72
N VAL A 44 -12.35 -0.16 -0.42
CA VAL A 44 -12.64 0.52 -1.68
C VAL A 44 -13.52 -0.36 -2.56
N GLY A 45 -14.70 0.14 -2.92
CA GLY A 45 -15.66 -0.57 -3.75
C GLY A 45 -16.08 -1.90 -3.13
N HIS A 46 -16.39 -2.87 -3.99
CA HIS A 46 -16.74 -4.24 -3.58
C HIS A 46 -15.53 -5.18 -3.58
N GLU A 47 -14.32 -4.64 -3.74
CA GLU A 47 -13.10 -5.43 -3.72
C GLU A 47 -12.86 -6.01 -2.31
N LYS A 48 -12.34 -7.23 -2.28
CA LYS A 48 -11.83 -7.85 -1.05
C LYS A 48 -10.42 -7.33 -0.73
N ARG A 49 -10.24 -6.00 -0.81
CA ARG A 49 -8.96 -5.36 -0.50
C ARG A 49 -9.18 -4.25 0.51
N ILE A 50 -8.38 -4.29 1.55
CA ILE A 50 -8.33 -3.27 2.58
C ILE A 50 -7.00 -2.53 2.46
N TYR A 51 -7.05 -1.22 2.57
CA TYR A 51 -5.89 -0.36 2.72
C TYR A 51 -5.80 0.07 4.18
N ALA A 52 -4.61 0.01 4.74
CA ALA A 52 -4.36 0.44 6.12
C ALA A 52 -3.27 1.52 6.13
N LEU A 53 -3.62 2.70 6.63
CA LEU A 53 -2.73 3.84 6.72
C LEU A 53 -2.72 4.41 8.13
N SER A 54 -1.70 5.21 8.46
CA SER A 54 -1.71 6.01 9.68
C SER A 54 -2.99 6.86 9.75
N ASN A 55 -3.71 6.78 10.88
CA ASN A 55 -4.92 7.58 11.08
C ASN A 55 -4.61 9.04 11.42
N LYS A 56 -3.35 9.34 11.77
CA LYS A 56 -2.89 10.68 12.09
C LYS A 56 -2.64 11.49 10.83
N ASP A 57 -3.41 12.55 10.65
CA ASP A 57 -3.20 13.53 9.58
C ASP A 57 -1.92 14.33 9.86
N PRO A 58 -0.94 14.33 8.94
CA PRO A 58 0.34 14.99 9.16
C PRO A 58 0.26 16.53 9.24
N PHE A 59 -0.79 17.13 8.70
CA PHE A 59 -1.00 18.58 8.74
C PHE A 59 -1.71 19.03 10.01
N SER A 60 -2.80 18.38 10.36
CA SER A 60 -3.60 18.74 11.55
C SER A 60 -3.13 18.07 12.84
N GLN A 61 -2.27 17.04 12.74
CA GLN A 61 -1.81 16.21 13.85
C GLN A 61 -2.93 15.44 14.57
N ALA A 62 -4.15 15.43 14.03
CA ALA A 62 -5.29 14.72 14.60
C ALA A 62 -5.46 13.31 14.00
N ASN A 63 -6.02 12.38 14.78
CA ASN A 63 -6.35 11.01 14.34
C ASN A 63 -7.70 10.99 13.63
N VAL A 64 -7.76 11.43 12.38
CA VAL A 64 -9.00 11.69 11.65
C VAL A 64 -9.06 11.10 10.24
N MET A 65 -7.97 10.53 9.73
CA MET A 65 -7.92 10.06 8.34
C MET A 65 -8.99 9.03 8.02
N CYS A 66 -9.39 8.19 8.99
CA CYS A 66 -10.50 7.23 8.82
C CYS A 66 -11.85 7.89 8.47
N ARG A 67 -12.00 9.19 8.67
CA ARG A 67 -13.18 9.98 8.32
C ARG A 67 -13.02 10.73 6.99
N GLY A 68 -11.93 10.51 6.29
CA GLY A 68 -11.66 11.10 4.98
C GLY A 68 -12.60 10.60 3.90
N ILE A 69 -12.51 11.22 2.74
CA ILE A 69 -13.31 10.86 1.57
C ILE A 69 -12.42 10.08 0.59
N ILE A 70 -12.81 8.86 0.28
CA ILE A 70 -12.16 8.05 -0.73
C ILE A 70 -12.50 8.60 -2.11
N GLY A 71 -11.49 8.76 -2.96
CA GLY A 71 -11.62 9.24 -4.32
C GLY A 71 -10.66 8.55 -5.28
N ASP A 72 -10.69 9.01 -6.52
CA ASP A 72 -9.75 8.64 -7.57
C ASP A 72 -9.26 9.91 -8.26
N ILE A 73 -7.94 10.04 -8.40
CA ILE A 73 -7.30 11.14 -9.12
C ILE A 73 -6.40 10.51 -10.18
N GLN A 74 -6.81 10.61 -11.44
CA GLN A 74 -6.08 10.09 -12.61
C GLN A 74 -5.74 8.59 -12.49
N GLY A 75 -6.66 7.78 -11.96
CA GLY A 75 -6.49 6.35 -11.75
C GLY A 75 -5.76 5.97 -10.46
N GLU A 76 -5.29 6.93 -9.69
CA GLU A 76 -4.73 6.70 -8.35
C GLU A 76 -5.82 6.82 -7.28
N ARG A 77 -6.02 5.76 -6.51
CA ARG A 77 -6.96 5.76 -5.38
C ARG A 77 -6.40 6.56 -4.22
N VAL A 78 -7.17 7.51 -3.76
CA VAL A 78 -6.75 8.47 -2.73
C VAL A 78 -7.74 8.55 -1.59
N ILE A 79 -7.25 9.03 -0.45
CA ILE A 79 -8.04 9.50 0.67
C ILE A 79 -7.81 11.00 0.86
N ALA A 80 -8.89 11.79 0.83
CA ALA A 80 -8.83 13.20 1.15
C ALA A 80 -8.96 13.41 2.66
N SER A 81 -8.03 14.18 3.26
CA SER A 81 -8.13 14.58 4.66
C SER A 81 -9.48 15.26 4.94
N PRO A 82 -10.17 14.92 6.03
CA PRO A 82 -11.42 15.60 6.38
C PRO A 82 -11.24 17.06 6.76
N ILE A 83 -10.03 17.46 7.18
CA ILE A 83 -9.72 18.80 7.67
C ILE A 83 -9.27 19.72 6.54
N TYR A 84 -8.11 19.46 5.97
CA TYR A 84 -7.49 20.37 4.98
C TYR A 84 -7.62 19.90 3.53
N LYS A 85 -8.24 18.73 3.29
CA LYS A 85 -8.54 18.19 1.96
C LYS A 85 -7.33 17.75 1.11
N GLN A 86 -6.13 17.69 1.68
CA GLN A 86 -5.01 17.08 0.98
C GLN A 86 -5.31 15.62 0.66
N HIS A 87 -4.83 15.18 -0.49
CA HIS A 87 -5.04 13.83 -0.99
C HIS A 87 -3.81 12.96 -0.74
N PHE A 88 -4.06 11.80 -0.16
CA PHE A 88 -3.03 10.81 0.09
C PHE A 88 -3.33 9.54 -0.68
N SER A 89 -2.33 9.02 -1.38
CA SER A 89 -2.42 7.72 -2.06
C SER A 89 -2.74 6.61 -1.07
N LEU A 90 -3.78 5.83 -1.32
CA LEU A 90 -4.10 4.66 -0.49
C LEU A 90 -3.04 3.56 -0.60
N ALA A 91 -2.36 3.48 -1.74
CA ALA A 91 -1.35 2.46 -1.99
C ALA A 91 0.01 2.80 -1.38
N THR A 92 0.41 4.07 -1.39
CA THR A 92 1.76 4.49 -1.01
C THR A 92 1.82 5.40 0.21
N GLY A 93 0.69 5.98 0.60
CA GLY A 93 0.61 6.97 1.66
C GLY A 93 1.14 8.35 1.28
N ARG A 94 1.69 8.56 0.08
CA ARG A 94 2.23 9.86 -0.32
C ARG A 94 1.13 10.91 -0.41
N CYS A 95 1.42 12.14 -0.01
CA CYS A 95 0.57 13.28 -0.31
C CYS A 95 0.77 13.72 -1.77
N LEU A 96 -0.33 14.03 -2.48
CA LEU A 96 -0.26 14.45 -3.88
C LEU A 96 0.16 15.91 -4.01
N GLU A 97 -0.21 16.75 -3.07
CA GLU A 97 0.05 18.19 -3.05
C GLU A 97 1.38 18.55 -2.40
N ASP A 98 1.86 17.72 -1.45
CA ASP A 98 3.10 17.98 -0.71
C ASP A 98 3.96 16.71 -0.63
N LYS A 99 5.10 16.73 -1.34
CA LYS A 99 6.00 15.57 -1.44
C LYS A 99 6.71 15.22 -0.13
N ASP A 100 6.77 16.16 0.81
CA ASP A 100 7.43 15.97 2.09
C ASP A 100 6.50 15.31 3.12
N GLN A 101 5.21 15.23 2.81
CA GLN A 101 4.20 14.64 3.69
C GLN A 101 3.74 13.27 3.20
N LYS A 102 3.62 12.34 4.13
CA LYS A 102 3.11 10.99 3.85
C LYS A 102 2.45 10.38 5.07
N LEU A 103 1.54 9.46 4.81
CA LEU A 103 1.00 8.52 5.80
C LEU A 103 1.83 7.23 5.78
N LEU A 104 2.02 6.60 6.93
CA LEU A 104 2.55 5.25 6.99
C LEU A 104 1.52 4.29 6.40
N VAL A 105 1.98 3.30 5.62
CA VAL A 105 1.15 2.24 5.07
C VAL A 105 1.46 0.94 5.80
N PHE A 106 0.42 0.23 6.22
CA PHE A 106 0.55 -1.05 6.92
C PHE A 106 0.11 -2.20 6.01
N PRO A 107 0.77 -3.36 6.08
CA PRO A 107 0.32 -4.52 5.33
C PRO A 107 -1.01 -5.02 5.89
N THR A 108 -1.86 -5.51 5.00
CA THR A 108 -3.16 -6.08 5.35
C THR A 108 -3.34 -7.45 4.72
N LYS A 109 -4.09 -8.31 5.38
CA LYS A 109 -4.59 -9.57 4.82
C LYS A 109 -6.01 -9.85 5.28
N ILE A 110 -6.73 -10.64 4.51
CA ILE A 110 -8.06 -11.10 4.86
C ILE A 110 -8.01 -12.62 4.93
N GLU A 111 -8.30 -13.15 6.10
CA GLU A 111 -8.36 -14.60 6.34
C GLU A 111 -9.67 -14.95 7.06
N SER A 112 -10.42 -15.92 6.53
CA SER A 112 -11.70 -16.36 7.07
C SER A 112 -12.71 -15.23 7.34
N GLY A 113 -12.72 -14.18 6.47
CA GLY A 113 -13.61 -13.03 6.62
C GLY A 113 -13.15 -12.01 7.67
N ARG A 114 -12.00 -12.22 8.31
CA ARG A 114 -11.38 -11.30 9.26
C ARG A 114 -10.30 -10.48 8.61
N VAL A 115 -10.20 -9.21 9.01
CA VAL A 115 -9.16 -8.27 8.57
C VAL A 115 -8.02 -8.27 9.58
N TRP A 116 -6.82 -8.53 9.06
CA TRP A 116 -5.58 -8.53 9.83
C TRP A 116 -4.69 -7.40 9.35
N VAL A 117 -4.02 -6.74 10.29
CA VAL A 117 -3.07 -5.65 10.01
C VAL A 117 -1.71 -6.01 10.59
N GLY A 118 -0.67 -5.86 9.79
CA GLY A 118 0.70 -6.03 10.28
C GLY A 118 1.16 -4.84 11.11
N THR A 119 1.93 -5.10 12.14
CA THR A 119 2.38 -4.07 13.11
C THR A 119 3.51 -3.19 12.59
N VAL A 120 4.24 -3.66 11.57
CA VAL A 120 5.37 -2.94 10.98
C VAL A 120 4.93 -2.26 9.68
N PRO A 121 5.04 -0.91 9.60
CA PRO A 121 4.73 -0.20 8.36
C PRO A 121 5.61 -0.67 7.20
N GLN A 122 5.02 -0.73 6.02
CA GLN A 122 5.74 -1.02 4.78
C GLN A 122 6.72 0.11 4.46
N LYS A 123 7.93 -0.23 4.07
CA LYS A 123 8.86 0.74 3.51
C LYS A 123 8.40 1.09 2.10
N THR A 124 7.71 2.21 1.96
CA THR A 124 7.37 2.75 0.64
C THR A 124 8.58 3.48 0.09
N TYR A 125 9.26 2.91 -0.88
CA TYR A 125 10.31 3.62 -1.61
C TYR A 125 9.65 4.39 -2.75
N ILE A 126 9.74 5.71 -2.71
CA ILE A 126 9.39 6.56 -3.84
C ILE A 126 10.64 6.63 -4.71
N THR A 127 10.65 5.93 -5.84
CA THR A 127 11.59 6.24 -6.91
C THR A 127 11.09 7.49 -7.63
N ASN A 128 11.99 8.32 -8.16
CA ASN A 128 11.67 9.59 -8.83
C ASN A 128 10.73 9.45 -10.06
N ASN A 129 10.27 8.24 -10.37
CA ASN A 129 9.37 7.87 -11.48
C ASN A 129 8.11 7.11 -11.04
N GLY A 130 7.56 7.37 -9.83
CA GLY A 130 6.35 6.70 -9.38
C GLY A 130 6.63 5.36 -8.66
N ILE A 131 5.65 4.87 -8.00
CA ILE A 131 5.53 3.77 -7.08
C ILE A 131 6.46 2.58 -7.40
N SER A 132 7.48 2.35 -6.57
CA SER A 132 8.07 1.02 -6.47
C SER A 132 7.22 0.19 -5.50
N GLN A 133 6.20 -0.47 -6.01
CA GLN A 133 5.84 -1.78 -5.50
C GLN A 133 7.02 -2.70 -5.80
N ASP A 134 7.29 -3.69 -4.96
CA ASP A 134 8.22 -4.76 -5.35
C ASP A 134 7.86 -5.16 -6.78
N LYS A 135 8.82 -4.96 -7.71
CA LYS A 135 8.58 -5.26 -9.12
C LYS A 135 8.13 -6.73 -9.20
N LEU A 136 7.03 -6.95 -9.85
CA LEU A 136 6.56 -8.31 -10.07
C LEU A 136 7.61 -9.05 -10.91
N LYS A 137 8.09 -10.17 -10.44
CA LYS A 137 9.03 -11.00 -11.20
C LYS A 137 8.28 -11.67 -12.35
N LEU A 138 8.64 -11.30 -13.56
CA LEU A 138 8.13 -11.90 -14.78
C LEU A 138 9.22 -12.78 -15.41
N VAL A 139 8.95 -14.06 -15.52
CA VAL A 139 9.85 -15.00 -16.21
C VAL A 139 9.25 -15.33 -17.56
N LEU A 140 9.93 -14.97 -18.65
CA LEU A 140 9.59 -15.36 -20.01
C LEU A 140 10.44 -16.55 -20.40
N ILE A 141 9.80 -17.68 -20.72
CA ILE A 141 10.48 -18.89 -21.20
C ILE A 141 10.33 -18.94 -22.73
N GLY A 142 11.49 -18.91 -23.41
CA GLY A 142 11.56 -18.82 -24.86
C GLY A 142 11.65 -17.37 -25.36
N ASN A 143 12.49 -17.12 -26.35
CA ASN A 143 12.72 -15.82 -26.97
C ASN A 143 12.10 -15.70 -28.37
N GLY A 144 11.00 -16.42 -28.61
CA GLY A 144 10.28 -16.35 -29.88
C GLY A 144 9.63 -14.99 -30.12
N LEU A 145 9.44 -14.64 -31.43
CA LEU A 145 8.90 -13.35 -31.86
C LEU A 145 7.58 -12.95 -31.14
N ALA A 146 6.68 -13.91 -30.92
CA ALA A 146 5.39 -13.64 -30.26
C ALA A 146 5.56 -13.31 -28.77
N GLY A 147 6.46 -14.02 -28.07
CA GLY A 147 6.73 -13.79 -26.66
C GLY A 147 7.43 -12.46 -26.43
N MET A 148 8.39 -12.10 -27.27
CA MET A 148 9.10 -10.83 -27.17
C MET A 148 8.18 -9.65 -27.48
N ARG A 149 7.29 -9.78 -28.46
CA ARG A 149 6.32 -8.72 -28.77
C ARG A 149 5.32 -8.50 -27.62
N CYS A 150 4.83 -9.58 -27.02
CA CYS A 150 3.96 -9.50 -25.85
C CYS A 150 4.68 -8.84 -24.65
N LEU A 151 5.97 -9.10 -24.48
CA LEU A 151 6.79 -8.45 -23.45
C LEU A 151 6.99 -6.97 -23.74
N GLU A 152 7.26 -6.58 -24.99
CA GLU A 152 7.36 -5.16 -25.40
C GLU A 152 6.05 -4.42 -25.11
N ASP A 153 4.91 -4.96 -25.57
CA ASP A 153 3.59 -4.37 -25.31
C ASP A 153 3.30 -4.25 -23.80
N LEU A 154 3.68 -5.25 -23.00
CA LEU A 154 3.50 -5.23 -21.55
C LEU A 154 4.36 -4.17 -20.87
N LEU A 155 5.62 -4.02 -21.30
CA LEU A 155 6.56 -3.04 -20.75
C LEU A 155 6.19 -1.62 -21.19
N ASP A 156 5.64 -1.43 -22.38
CA ASP A 156 5.11 -0.14 -22.84
C ASP A 156 3.89 0.30 -22.01
N MET A 157 3.04 -0.66 -21.63
CA MET A 157 1.86 -0.38 -20.78
C MET A 157 2.23 -0.14 -19.32
N ALA A 158 3.29 -0.76 -18.80
CA ALA A 158 3.67 -0.69 -17.40
C ALA A 158 5.20 -0.85 -17.19
N PRO A 159 6.02 0.11 -17.64
CA PRO A 159 7.48 -0.02 -17.78
C PRO A 159 8.21 -0.29 -16.46
N GLU A 160 7.67 0.19 -15.34
CA GLU A 160 8.32 0.08 -14.03
C GLU A 160 7.74 -1.03 -13.14
N ARG A 161 6.75 -1.80 -13.64
CA ARG A 161 6.00 -2.77 -12.83
C ARG A 161 6.68 -4.13 -12.71
N TYR A 162 7.55 -4.49 -13.65
CA TYR A 162 8.10 -5.83 -13.75
C TYR A 162 9.62 -5.85 -13.68
N GLU A 163 10.16 -6.84 -12.96
CA GLU A 163 11.54 -7.31 -13.10
C GLU A 163 11.51 -8.52 -14.03
N VAL A 164 12.07 -8.36 -15.24
CA VAL A 164 11.93 -9.37 -16.30
C VAL A 164 13.18 -10.25 -16.38
N THR A 165 12.97 -11.56 -16.39
CA THR A 165 13.98 -12.57 -16.70
C THR A 165 13.54 -13.33 -17.94
N VAL A 166 14.36 -13.32 -18.99
CA VAL A 166 14.14 -14.11 -20.22
C VAL A 166 15.06 -15.33 -20.21
N ILE A 167 14.47 -16.50 -20.37
CA ILE A 167 15.19 -17.78 -20.47
C ILE A 167 14.90 -18.33 -21.86
N GLY A 168 15.93 -18.42 -22.72
CA GLY A 168 15.82 -18.90 -24.08
C GLY A 168 16.96 -19.83 -24.48
#